data_98b62ca744b29393f6df2d9e1ebf769e
#
_entry.id   98b62ca744b29393f6df2d9e1ebf769e
#
_cell.length_a   1.000
_cell.length_b   1.000
_cell.length_c   1.000
_cell.angle_alpha   90.00
_cell.angle_beta   90.00
_cell.angle_gamma   90.00
#
_symmetry.space_group_name_H-M   'P 1'
#
loop_
_entity.id
_entity.type
_entity.pdbx_description
1 polymer ?
#
loop_
_entity_poly.entity_id
_entity_poly.type
_entity_poly.pdbx_seq_one_letter_code
_entity_poly.pdbx_strand_id
1 'polypeptide(L)'
;EIGNRYDIPPPPIKLHINSNGGSIFAAMSCIDTIITSPVEVHSIVEGAAASAATLISVVCKKRYIKPHSFMLIHQLSTVFWGKMHEFDDEMKNLDNLMKLIKNIYKI
;
A
#
# COMPACT_ATOMS: atom_id res chain seq x y z
N GLU A 1 -27.01 4.35 5.69
CA GLU A 1 -26.49 3.42 4.71
C GLU A 1 -27.44 2.26 4.46
N ILE A 2 -27.44 1.77 3.24
CA ILE A 2 -28.36 0.70 2.82
C ILE A 2 -28.15 -0.57 3.64
N GLY A 3 -26.92 -0.99 3.86
CA GLY A 3 -26.59 -2.20 4.61
C GLY A 3 -27.11 -2.17 6.05
N ASN A 4 -26.83 -1.09 6.77
CA ASN A 4 -27.28 -0.94 8.16
C ASN A 4 -28.80 -0.75 8.25
N ARG A 5 -29.37 -0.03 7.30
CA ARG A 5 -30.80 0.32 7.29
C ARG A 5 -31.70 -0.90 7.14
N TYR A 6 -31.27 -1.90 6.39
CA TYR A 6 -32.05 -3.10 6.09
C TYR A 6 -31.46 -4.37 6.71
N ASP A 7 -30.54 -4.20 7.67
CA ASP A 7 -29.88 -5.31 8.35
C ASP A 7 -29.12 -6.24 7.37
N ILE A 8 -28.67 -5.69 6.26
CA ILE A 8 -27.90 -6.38 5.25
C ILE A 8 -26.43 -6.04 5.45
N PRO A 9 -25.51 -7.04 5.40
CA PRO A 9 -24.08 -6.71 5.48
C PRO A 9 -23.68 -5.75 4.36
N PRO A 10 -22.90 -4.71 4.65
CA PRO A 10 -22.46 -3.79 3.60
C PRO A 10 -21.60 -4.53 2.57
N PRO A 11 -21.73 -4.20 1.27
CA PRO A 11 -20.88 -4.80 0.27
C PRO A 11 -19.44 -4.34 0.45
N PRO A 12 -18.45 -5.15 0.02
CA PRO A 12 -17.05 -4.74 0.11
C PRO A 12 -16.76 -3.55 -0.79
N ILE A 13 -15.78 -2.76 -0.37
CA ILE A 13 -15.24 -1.69 -1.20
C ILE A 13 -14.29 -2.32 -2.21
N LYS A 14 -14.49 -2.06 -3.48
CA LYS A 14 -13.62 -2.53 -4.55
C LYS A 14 -12.66 -1.40 -4.94
N LEU A 15 -11.40 -1.59 -4.62
CA LEU A 15 -10.36 -0.60 -4.90
C LEU A 15 -9.62 -1.01 -6.17
N HIS A 16 -9.89 -0.30 -7.26
CA HIS A 16 -9.21 -0.53 -8.53
C HIS A 16 -7.90 0.26 -8.53
N ILE A 17 -6.79 -0.44 -8.74
CA ILE A 17 -5.44 0.12 -8.63
C ILE A 17 -4.76 0.11 -9.99
N ASN A 18 -4.35 1.28 -10.45
CA ASN A 18 -3.48 1.45 -11.60
C ASN A 18 -2.54 2.61 -11.29
N SER A 19 -1.34 2.30 -10.82
CA SER A 19 -0.42 3.31 -10.31
C SER A 19 1.02 2.84 -10.38
N ASN A 20 1.91 3.75 -10.74
CA ASN A 20 3.36 3.52 -10.71
C ASN A 20 3.95 3.69 -9.32
N GLY A 21 3.14 4.03 -8.32
CA GLY A 21 3.60 4.27 -6.98
C GLY A 21 3.57 5.75 -6.61
N GLY A 22 4.43 6.12 -5.70
CA GLY A 22 4.51 7.49 -5.21
C GLY A 22 5.03 7.54 -3.79
N SER A 23 4.49 8.45 -2.98
CA SER A 23 4.93 8.63 -1.62
C SER A 23 4.63 7.41 -0.75
N ILE A 24 5.66 6.91 -0.09
CA ILE A 24 5.52 5.83 0.90
C ILE A 24 4.65 6.28 2.07
N PHE A 25 4.79 7.53 2.50
CA PHE A 25 4.00 8.04 3.64
C PHE A 25 2.52 8.15 3.29
N ALA A 26 2.21 8.55 2.06
CA ALA A 26 0.83 8.55 1.59
C ALA A 26 0.27 7.11 1.54
N ALA A 27 1.08 6.16 1.10
CA ALA A 27 0.69 4.75 1.08
C ALA A 27 0.43 4.22 2.49
N MET A 28 1.27 4.57 3.47
CA MET A 28 1.08 4.16 4.86
C MET A 28 -0.25 4.69 5.43
N SER A 29 -0.61 5.93 5.11
CA SER A 29 -1.89 6.50 5.51
C SER A 29 -3.06 5.73 4.90
N CYS A 30 -2.97 5.37 3.63
CA CYS A 30 -3.99 4.55 2.97
C CYS A 30 -4.09 3.16 3.60
N ILE A 31 -2.95 2.54 3.91
CA ILE A 31 -2.89 1.22 4.54
C ILE A 31 -3.61 1.23 5.88
N ASP A 32 -3.33 2.22 6.72
CA ASP A 32 -3.99 2.34 8.02
C ASP A 32 -5.50 2.49 7.87
N THR A 33 -5.94 3.27 6.91
CA THR A 33 -7.37 3.43 6.60
C THR A 33 -8.00 2.13 6.16
N ILE A 34 -7.32 1.36 5.32
CA ILE A 34 -7.81 0.06 4.82
C ILE A 34 -7.91 -0.95 5.96
N ILE A 35 -6.86 -1.07 6.77
CA ILE A 35 -6.80 -2.04 7.86
C ILE A 35 -7.86 -1.76 8.92
N THR A 36 -8.13 -0.49 9.21
CA THR A 36 -9.10 -0.08 10.23
C THR A 36 -10.51 0.09 9.69
N SER A 37 -10.72 -0.14 8.40
CA SER A 37 -12.06 0.00 7.80
C SER A 37 -13.04 -1.01 8.39
N PRO A 38 -14.25 -0.59 8.78
CA PRO A 38 -15.29 -1.50 9.21
C PRO A 38 -15.88 -2.35 8.09
N VAL A 39 -15.58 -1.98 6.84
CA VAL A 39 -16.04 -2.67 5.64
C VAL A 39 -14.83 -3.30 4.96
N GLU A 40 -14.96 -4.53 4.46
CA GLU A 40 -13.87 -5.18 3.74
C GLU A 40 -13.47 -4.37 2.51
N VAL A 41 -12.17 -4.27 2.29
CA VAL A 41 -11.62 -3.64 1.09
C VAL A 41 -10.96 -4.72 0.24
N HIS A 42 -11.39 -4.83 -1.00
CA HIS A 42 -10.82 -5.76 -1.98
C HIS A 42 -10.05 -4.97 -3.02
N SER A 43 -8.85 -5.44 -3.39
CA SER A 43 -8.06 -4.78 -4.42
C SER A 43 -8.17 -5.49 -5.75
N ILE A 44 -8.20 -4.72 -6.82
CA ILE A 44 -8.19 -5.20 -8.20
C ILE A 44 -7.11 -4.42 -8.95
N VAL A 45 -6.02 -5.09 -9.27
CA VAL A 45 -4.92 -4.45 -10.02
C VAL A 45 -5.28 -4.44 -11.50
N GLU A 46 -5.27 -3.25 -12.09
CA GLU A 46 -5.57 -3.01 -13.51
C GLU A 46 -4.41 -2.25 -14.12
N GLY A 47 -3.75 -2.83 -15.12
CA GLY A 47 -2.58 -2.21 -15.74
C GLY A 47 -1.32 -2.43 -14.92
N ALA A 48 -1.11 -1.63 -13.89
CA ALA A 48 0.08 -1.77 -13.06
C ALA A 48 -0.17 -1.38 -11.61
N ALA A 49 0.51 -2.07 -10.70
CA ALA A 49 0.69 -1.60 -9.34
C ALA A 49 2.19 -1.74 -9.03
N ALA A 50 2.86 -0.63 -8.88
CA ALA A 50 4.30 -0.59 -8.69
C ALA A 50 4.68 0.14 -7.42
N SER A 51 5.75 -0.33 -6.76
CA SER A 51 6.32 0.35 -5.58
C SER A 51 5.27 0.50 -4.47
N ALA A 52 5.00 1.73 -4.02
CA ALA A 52 4.04 2.02 -2.95
C ALA A 52 2.63 1.50 -3.23
N ALA A 53 2.22 1.43 -4.50
CA ALA A 53 0.90 0.92 -4.87
C ALA A 53 0.73 -0.58 -4.56
N THR A 54 1.82 -1.35 -4.59
CA THR A 54 1.76 -2.77 -4.21
C THR A 54 1.46 -2.95 -2.74
N LEU A 55 1.95 -2.06 -1.88
CA LEU A 55 1.68 -2.09 -0.44
C LEU A 55 0.19 -1.93 -0.16
N ILE A 56 -0.44 -1.01 -0.86
CA ILE A 56 -1.88 -0.79 -0.73
C ILE A 56 -2.66 -2.04 -1.14
N SER A 57 -2.26 -2.68 -2.24
CA SER A 57 -2.93 -3.88 -2.71
C SER A 57 -2.82 -5.05 -1.73
N VAL A 58 -1.62 -5.30 -1.17
CA VAL A 58 -1.38 -6.50 -0.36
C VAL A 58 -2.07 -6.49 0.99
N VAL A 59 -2.46 -5.33 1.52
CA VAL A 59 -3.17 -5.25 2.81
C VAL A 59 -4.66 -5.42 2.67
N CYS A 60 -5.20 -5.45 1.47
CA CYS A 60 -6.63 -5.66 1.24
C CYS A 60 -7.05 -7.07 1.59
N LYS A 61 -8.31 -7.25 1.98
CA LYS A 61 -8.85 -8.53 2.44
C LYS A 61 -8.80 -9.59 1.35
N LYS A 62 -9.21 -9.24 0.14
CA LYS A 62 -9.11 -10.06 -1.05
C LYS A 62 -8.39 -9.27 -2.13
N ARG A 63 -7.58 -9.98 -2.92
CA ARG A 63 -6.70 -9.34 -3.90
C ARG A 63 -6.87 -10.03 -5.23
N TYR A 64 -7.11 -9.22 -6.25
CA TYR A 64 -7.31 -9.68 -7.62
C TYR A 64 -6.36 -8.93 -8.55
N ILE A 65 -5.94 -9.57 -9.62
CA ILE A 65 -5.14 -8.95 -10.66
C ILE A 65 -5.72 -9.34 -12.02
N LYS A 66 -5.89 -8.36 -12.89
CA LYS A 66 -6.37 -8.64 -14.25
C LYS A 66 -5.29 -9.30 -15.10
N PRO A 67 -5.68 -10.09 -16.12
CA PRO A 67 -4.71 -10.95 -16.87
C PRO A 67 -3.56 -10.20 -17.53
N HIS A 68 -3.75 -8.94 -17.92
CA HIS A 68 -2.72 -8.15 -18.60
C HIS A 68 -2.10 -7.09 -17.68
N SER A 69 -2.17 -7.32 -16.38
CA SER A 69 -1.68 -6.37 -15.38
C SER A 69 -0.40 -6.89 -14.74
N PHE A 70 0.38 -5.95 -14.17
CA PHE A 70 1.66 -6.26 -13.55
C PHE A 70 1.75 -5.67 -12.16
N MET A 71 2.50 -6.35 -11.29
CA MET A 71 2.92 -5.80 -10.00
C MET A 71 4.43 -5.76 -9.97
N LEU A 72 4.98 -4.64 -9.51
CA LEU A 72 6.42 -4.46 -9.37
C LEU A 72 6.78 -4.14 -7.93
N ILE A 73 7.49 -5.05 -7.30
CA ILE A 73 8.02 -4.88 -5.96
C ILE A 73 9.52 -4.66 -6.07
N HIS A 74 10.00 -3.55 -5.55
CA HIS A 74 11.43 -3.24 -5.56
C HIS A 74 11.83 -2.58 -4.27
N GLN A 75 13.14 -2.54 -4.03
CA GLN A 75 13.69 -1.90 -2.84
C GLN A 75 13.42 -0.40 -2.86
N LEU A 76 13.20 0.14 -1.66
CA LEU A 76 13.13 1.57 -1.46
C LEU A 76 14.47 2.20 -1.81
N SER A 77 14.44 3.25 -2.63
CA SER A 77 15.62 4.03 -2.98
C SER A 77 15.35 5.50 -2.80
N THR A 78 16.41 6.26 -2.52
CA THR A 78 16.32 7.70 -2.36
C THR A 78 17.64 8.35 -2.76
N VAL A 79 17.56 9.65 -3.04
CA VAL A 79 18.73 10.50 -3.25
C VAL A 79 18.75 11.52 -2.12
N PHE A 80 19.89 11.65 -1.46
CA PHE A 80 20.06 12.57 -0.34
C PHE A 80 21.33 13.39 -0.52
N TRP A 81 21.21 14.70 -0.30
CA TRP A 81 22.30 15.67 -0.37
C TRP A 81 22.37 16.40 0.96
N GLY A 82 23.47 16.24 1.68
CA GLY A 82 23.61 16.87 2.99
C GLY A 82 24.98 16.60 3.61
N LYS A 83 25.13 16.97 4.87
CA LYS A 83 26.34 16.72 5.64
C LYS A 83 26.41 15.25 6.05
N MET A 84 27.60 14.77 6.39
CA MET A 84 27.85 13.35 6.73
C MET A 84 26.89 12.84 7.81
N HIS A 85 26.71 13.60 8.89
CA HIS A 85 25.83 13.16 9.97
C HIS A 85 24.35 13.14 9.56
N GLU A 86 23.94 14.03 8.68
CA GLU A 86 22.58 14.04 8.13
C GLU A 86 22.36 12.82 7.24
N PHE A 87 23.38 12.43 6.47
CA PHE A 87 23.35 11.24 5.65
C PHE A 87 23.19 9.97 6.51
N ASP A 88 23.94 9.88 7.61
CA ASP A 88 23.86 8.73 8.51
C ASP A 88 22.46 8.62 9.14
N ASP A 89 21.86 9.74 9.55
CA ASP A 89 20.50 9.75 10.08
C ASP A 89 19.49 9.31 9.03
N GLU A 90 19.63 9.76 7.80
CA GLU A 90 18.77 9.37 6.70
C GLU A 90 18.89 7.87 6.40
N MET A 91 20.10 7.32 6.42
CA MET A 91 20.31 5.89 6.21
C MET A 91 19.65 5.04 7.28
N LYS A 92 19.70 5.47 8.55
CA LYS A 92 18.98 4.79 9.63
C LYS A 92 17.49 4.83 9.44
N ASN A 93 16.95 5.96 9.02
CA ASN A 93 15.52 6.10 8.73
C ASN A 93 15.11 5.21 7.57
N LEU A 94 15.92 5.09 6.53
CA LEU A 94 15.67 4.19 5.41
C LEU A 94 15.66 2.73 5.85
N ASP A 95 16.60 2.32 6.68
CA ASP A 95 16.65 0.95 7.20
C ASP A 95 15.39 0.62 7.99
N ASN A 96 14.95 1.52 8.86
CA ASN A 96 13.73 1.34 9.64
C ASN A 96 12.50 1.25 8.74
N LEU A 97 12.43 2.11 7.73
CA LEU A 97 11.34 2.13 6.78
C LEU A 97 11.31 0.84 5.94
N MET A 98 12.48 0.33 5.52
CA MET A 98 12.56 -0.94 4.80
C MET A 98 12.08 -2.12 5.63
N LYS A 99 12.38 -2.14 6.92
CA LYS A 99 11.89 -3.17 7.83
C LYS A 99 10.37 -3.14 7.94
N LEU A 100 9.80 -1.95 8.06
CA LEU A 100 8.35 -1.78 8.12
C LEU A 100 7.69 -2.27 6.82
N ILE A 101 8.23 -1.90 5.67
CA ILE A 101 7.72 -2.32 4.37
C ILE A 101 7.77 -3.84 4.23
N LYS A 102 8.88 -4.48 4.59
CA LYS A 102 9.01 -5.94 4.55
C LYS A 102 7.97 -6.62 5.44
N ASN A 103 7.68 -6.06 6.60
CA ASN A 103 6.65 -6.60 7.48
C ASN A 103 5.26 -6.52 6.85
N ILE A 104 4.95 -5.44 6.14
CA ILE A 104 3.69 -5.29 5.42
C ILE A 104 3.53 -6.41 4.37
N TYR A 105 4.58 -6.71 3.61
CA TYR A 105 4.53 -7.77 2.60
C TYR A 105 4.36 -9.18 3.18
N LYS A 106 4.61 -9.36 4.46
CA LYS A 106 4.41 -10.67 5.13
C LYS A 106 2.97 -10.92 5.56
N ILE A 107 2.14 -9.92 5.48
CA ILE A 107 0.72 -10.08 5.78
C ILE A 107 0.06 -10.96 4.71
#